data_1d8f2385ba04c4bcf638f0cfa57110ec
#
_entry.id   1d8f2385ba04c4bcf638f0cfa57110ec
#
_cell.length_a   1.000
_cell.length_b   1.000
_cell.length_c   1.000
_cell.angle_alpha   90.00
_cell.angle_beta   90.00
_cell.angle_gamma   90.00
#
_symmetry.space_group_name_H-M   'P 1'
#
loop_
_entity.id
_entity.type
_entity.pdbx_description
1 polymer ?
#
loop_
_entity_poly.entity_id
_entity_poly.type
_entity_poly.pdbx_seq_one_letter_code
_entity_poly.pdbx_strand_id
1 'polypeptide(L)'
;MGALGLDSKPKTLPEKQALAAIGQARLMEIYEEIFQVFNMKCSQILLNHDDFDDRHRLMNLNHTINALLNYGVVPIINENDALAVDEIKVGDNDTLASLIVPLVEAQLLILVSDIDGLYTGNPHTDPDAVLIHYVDKIDDTILSYAGDAVSGLGTGGMATKLKAAQMVNALGSHMCIVNGQKENSILNALDNEGTWFNGASGTNMNARRHWIAYRTKPRGTIIVDAGCRKAIVDKHVSLLPTGIKDVEGRFLEGQVVDIKDEALNTIAKGVVNYASDEIRLIKGHQSSEIDDILHRHDYDEVVHANNMVVLEER
;
A
#
# COMPACT_ATOMS: atom_id res chain seq x y z
N MET A 1 14.75 -23.80 -5.04
CA MET A 1 15.73 -24.73 -4.44
C MET A 1 15.48 -26.16 -4.92
N GLY A 2 14.29 -26.72 -4.74
CA GLY A 2 14.00 -28.11 -5.17
C GLY A 2 14.25 -28.42 -6.64
N ALA A 3 13.89 -27.51 -7.56
CA ALA A 3 14.10 -27.69 -8.99
C ALA A 3 15.59 -27.80 -9.43
N LEU A 4 16.50 -27.30 -8.62
CA LEU A 4 17.96 -27.33 -8.89
C LEU A 4 18.73 -28.26 -7.95
N GLY A 5 18.06 -28.98 -7.04
CA GLY A 5 18.70 -29.88 -6.06
C GLY A 5 19.65 -29.17 -5.09
N LEU A 6 19.37 -27.89 -4.76
CA LEU A 6 20.22 -27.12 -3.86
C LEU A 6 19.94 -27.48 -2.40
N ASP A 7 20.96 -27.93 -1.67
CA ASP A 7 20.89 -28.32 -0.28
C ASP A 7 20.94 -27.14 0.72
N SER A 8 21.29 -25.93 0.26
CA SER A 8 21.40 -24.76 1.10
C SER A 8 20.69 -23.54 0.53
N LYS A 9 20.20 -22.65 1.41
CA LYS A 9 19.58 -21.37 1.01
C LYS A 9 20.60 -20.46 0.31
N PRO A 10 20.18 -19.69 -0.74
CA PRO A 10 21.05 -18.73 -1.40
C PRO A 10 21.50 -17.66 -0.42
N LYS A 11 22.77 -17.27 -0.52
CA LYS A 11 23.40 -16.30 0.40
C LYS A 11 23.47 -14.90 -0.21
N THR A 12 23.63 -14.84 -1.53
CA THR A 12 23.77 -13.56 -2.24
C THR A 12 22.48 -13.12 -2.93
N LEU A 13 22.32 -11.82 -3.14
CA LEU A 13 21.16 -11.26 -3.86
C LEU A 13 21.04 -11.84 -5.28
N PRO A 14 22.09 -11.90 -6.13
CA PRO A 14 21.99 -12.51 -7.45
C PRO A 14 21.53 -13.97 -7.43
N GLU A 15 21.97 -14.76 -6.43
CA GLU A 15 21.50 -16.15 -6.29
C GLU A 15 20.00 -16.20 -5.94
N LYS A 16 19.53 -15.32 -5.05
CA LYS A 16 18.10 -15.22 -4.72
C LYS A 16 17.26 -14.82 -5.96
N GLN A 17 17.71 -13.81 -6.70
CA GLN A 17 17.06 -13.34 -7.93
C GLN A 17 17.00 -14.43 -8.99
N ALA A 18 18.10 -15.16 -9.21
CA ALA A 18 18.14 -16.28 -10.16
C ALA A 18 17.18 -17.41 -9.78
N LEU A 19 17.11 -17.75 -8.47
CA LEU A 19 16.17 -18.76 -7.99
C LEU A 19 14.71 -18.30 -8.08
N ALA A 20 14.45 -17.02 -7.84
CA ALA A 20 13.12 -16.44 -8.02
C ALA A 20 12.67 -16.53 -9.50
N ALA A 21 13.55 -16.20 -10.45
CA ALA A 21 13.26 -16.32 -11.88
C ALA A 21 12.91 -17.76 -12.29
N ILE A 22 13.68 -18.73 -11.79
CA ILE A 22 13.39 -20.16 -12.07
C ILE A 22 12.08 -20.61 -11.39
N GLY A 23 11.88 -20.19 -10.14
CA GLY A 23 10.68 -20.53 -9.36
C GLY A 23 9.40 -19.94 -9.96
N GLN A 24 9.49 -18.72 -10.48
CA GLN A 24 8.36 -18.04 -11.11
C GLN A 24 7.86 -18.77 -12.37
N ALA A 25 8.77 -19.27 -13.21
CA ALA A 25 8.39 -20.08 -14.36
C ALA A 25 7.62 -21.34 -13.95
N ARG A 26 8.12 -22.05 -12.92
CA ARG A 26 7.46 -23.26 -12.40
C ARG A 26 6.11 -22.95 -11.75
N LEU A 27 6.00 -21.82 -11.05
CA LEU A 27 4.74 -21.38 -10.46
C LEU A 27 3.68 -21.17 -11.54
N MET A 28 4.02 -20.50 -12.64
CA MET A 28 3.08 -20.27 -13.74
C MET A 28 2.66 -21.56 -14.44
N GLU A 29 3.60 -22.50 -14.62
CA GLU A 29 3.30 -23.83 -15.17
C GLU A 29 2.24 -24.56 -14.32
N ILE A 30 2.37 -24.54 -12.99
CA ILE A 30 1.40 -25.13 -12.07
C ILE A 30 0.02 -24.45 -12.19
N TYR A 31 -0.01 -23.11 -12.24
CA TYR A 31 -1.29 -22.40 -12.43
C TYR A 31 -1.93 -22.75 -13.77
N GLU A 32 -1.15 -22.79 -14.85
CA GLU A 32 -1.64 -23.14 -16.19
C GLU A 32 -2.21 -24.56 -16.24
N GLU A 33 -1.50 -25.54 -15.66
CA GLU A 33 -1.97 -26.93 -15.55
C GLU A 33 -3.32 -27.01 -14.80
N ILE A 34 -3.47 -26.29 -13.67
CA ILE A 34 -4.70 -26.30 -12.87
C ILE A 34 -5.85 -25.62 -13.64
N PHE A 35 -5.62 -24.41 -14.18
CA PHE A 35 -6.67 -23.66 -14.88
C PHE A 35 -7.13 -24.38 -16.17
N GLN A 36 -6.21 -25.10 -16.84
CA GLN A 36 -6.54 -25.87 -18.04
C GLN A 36 -7.59 -26.96 -17.78
N VAL A 37 -7.57 -27.60 -16.60
CA VAL A 37 -8.59 -28.59 -16.19
C VAL A 37 -10.01 -28.02 -16.28
N PHE A 38 -10.16 -26.72 -15.98
CA PHE A 38 -11.44 -26.01 -16.01
C PHE A 38 -11.67 -25.24 -17.31
N ASN A 39 -10.83 -25.45 -18.34
CA ASN A 39 -10.86 -24.69 -19.60
C ASN A 39 -10.77 -23.17 -19.38
N MET A 40 -10.06 -22.74 -18.33
CA MET A 40 -9.76 -21.35 -18.02
C MET A 40 -8.34 -21.01 -18.47
N LYS A 41 -8.10 -19.73 -18.71
CA LYS A 41 -6.77 -19.20 -19.05
C LYS A 41 -6.28 -18.30 -17.94
N CYS A 42 -4.98 -18.34 -17.68
CA CYS A 42 -4.32 -17.39 -16.81
C CYS A 42 -3.20 -16.63 -17.55
N SER A 43 -2.77 -15.54 -16.98
CA SER A 43 -1.67 -14.73 -17.49
C SER A 43 -0.77 -14.30 -16.36
N GLN A 44 0.51 -14.08 -16.63
CA GLN A 44 1.46 -13.57 -15.65
C GLN A 44 1.58 -12.05 -15.75
N ILE A 45 1.59 -11.37 -14.59
CA ILE A 45 1.97 -9.96 -14.45
C ILE A 45 3.01 -9.89 -13.31
N LEU A 46 4.20 -9.37 -13.61
CA LEU A 46 5.25 -9.13 -12.62
C LEU A 46 5.42 -7.63 -12.40
N LEU A 47 5.37 -7.20 -11.13
CA LEU A 47 5.36 -5.80 -10.75
C LEU A 47 6.53 -5.45 -9.84
N ASN A 48 7.03 -4.22 -10.00
CA ASN A 48 7.96 -3.59 -9.08
C ASN A 48 7.27 -2.43 -8.34
N HIS A 49 7.88 -1.93 -7.29
CA HIS A 49 7.38 -0.78 -6.56
C HIS A 49 7.18 0.45 -7.48
N ASP A 50 8.11 0.69 -8.39
CA ASP A 50 8.08 1.83 -9.32
C ASP A 50 6.86 1.81 -10.26
N ASP A 51 6.26 0.63 -10.49
CA ASP A 51 5.05 0.50 -11.32
C ASP A 51 3.81 1.12 -10.64
N PHE A 52 3.86 1.27 -9.32
CA PHE A 52 2.82 1.94 -8.53
C PHE A 52 3.10 3.43 -8.32
N ASP A 53 4.37 3.86 -8.37
CA ASP A 53 4.80 5.25 -8.20
C ASP A 53 4.59 6.09 -9.47
N ASP A 54 4.77 5.49 -10.64
CA ASP A 54 4.63 6.15 -11.94
C ASP A 54 3.19 6.09 -12.44
N ARG A 55 2.57 7.26 -12.63
CA ARG A 55 1.16 7.35 -13.08
C ARG A 55 0.91 6.68 -14.43
N HIS A 56 1.84 6.80 -15.40
CA HIS A 56 1.68 6.20 -16.72
C HIS A 56 1.76 4.67 -16.65
N ARG A 57 2.71 4.14 -15.88
CA ARG A 57 2.83 2.70 -15.64
C ARG A 57 1.60 2.15 -14.95
N LEU A 58 1.11 2.87 -13.92
CA LEU A 58 -0.11 2.49 -13.20
C LEU A 58 -1.36 2.45 -14.10
N MET A 59 -1.51 3.45 -15.00
CA MET A 59 -2.61 3.45 -15.98
C MET A 59 -2.49 2.30 -16.97
N ASN A 60 -1.29 2.03 -17.48
CA ASN A 60 -1.05 0.91 -18.41
C ASN A 60 -1.34 -0.44 -17.71
N LEU A 61 -0.92 -0.60 -16.44
CA LEU A 61 -1.23 -1.77 -15.63
C LEU A 61 -2.75 -1.96 -15.49
N ASN A 62 -3.48 -0.90 -15.13
CA ASN A 62 -4.94 -0.93 -15.03
C ASN A 62 -5.59 -1.37 -16.35
N HIS A 63 -5.19 -0.76 -17.49
CA HIS A 63 -5.72 -1.12 -18.80
C HIS A 63 -5.40 -2.58 -19.16
N THR A 64 -4.21 -3.06 -18.86
CA THR A 64 -3.80 -4.45 -19.12
C THR A 64 -4.63 -5.43 -18.31
N ILE A 65 -4.78 -5.20 -17.00
CA ILE A 65 -5.58 -6.07 -16.12
C ILE A 65 -7.04 -6.10 -16.60
N ASN A 66 -7.64 -4.94 -16.87
CA ASN A 66 -9.03 -4.87 -17.33
C ASN A 66 -9.21 -5.57 -18.69
N ALA A 67 -8.26 -5.46 -19.62
CA ALA A 67 -8.31 -6.19 -20.89
C ALA A 67 -8.25 -7.70 -20.68
N LEU A 68 -7.39 -8.20 -19.79
CA LEU A 68 -7.31 -9.62 -19.43
C LEU A 68 -8.62 -10.14 -18.85
N LEU A 69 -9.20 -9.40 -17.90
CA LEU A 69 -10.48 -9.74 -17.28
C LEU A 69 -11.62 -9.76 -18.31
N ASN A 70 -11.63 -8.80 -19.24
CA ASN A 70 -12.61 -8.76 -20.34
C ASN A 70 -12.47 -9.96 -21.31
N TYR A 71 -11.26 -10.51 -21.46
CA TYR A 71 -11.04 -11.74 -22.22
C TYR A 71 -11.36 -13.02 -21.41
N GLY A 72 -11.76 -12.89 -20.16
CA GLY A 72 -11.99 -14.04 -19.26
C GLY A 72 -10.69 -14.72 -18.84
N VAL A 73 -9.57 -14.00 -18.86
CA VAL A 73 -8.25 -14.49 -18.45
C VAL A 73 -7.99 -14.07 -16.99
N VAL A 74 -7.58 -15.00 -16.16
CA VAL A 74 -7.24 -14.73 -14.76
C VAL A 74 -5.81 -14.21 -14.66
N PRO A 75 -5.58 -12.95 -14.22
CA PRO A 75 -4.24 -12.44 -14.02
C PRO A 75 -3.62 -13.01 -12.74
N ILE A 76 -2.47 -13.65 -12.85
CA ILE A 76 -1.62 -14.08 -11.74
C ILE A 76 -0.55 -13.01 -11.53
N ILE A 77 -0.65 -12.28 -10.43
CA ILE A 77 0.20 -11.12 -10.16
C ILE A 77 1.19 -11.48 -9.06
N ASN A 78 2.46 -11.16 -9.27
CA ASN A 78 3.51 -11.33 -8.27
C ASN A 78 4.53 -10.18 -8.35
N GLU A 79 5.38 -10.06 -7.32
CA GLU A 79 6.53 -9.15 -7.38
C GLU A 79 7.58 -9.67 -8.39
N ASN A 80 8.27 -8.77 -9.08
CA ASN A 80 9.39 -9.11 -9.95
C ASN A 80 10.67 -9.32 -9.14
N ASP A 81 10.70 -10.38 -8.36
CA ASP A 81 11.83 -10.73 -7.50
C ASP A 81 13.16 -10.95 -8.25
N ALA A 82 13.10 -11.17 -9.57
CA ALA A 82 14.30 -11.30 -10.39
C ALA A 82 15.07 -9.97 -10.55
N LEU A 83 14.39 -8.83 -10.38
CA LEU A 83 14.98 -7.49 -10.48
C LEU A 83 14.87 -6.70 -9.17
N ALA A 84 14.12 -7.20 -8.17
CA ALA A 84 13.91 -6.51 -6.91
C ALA A 84 15.21 -6.45 -6.09
N VAL A 85 15.50 -5.26 -5.56
CA VAL A 85 16.53 -5.03 -4.53
C VAL A 85 15.82 -4.60 -3.25
N ASP A 86 16.45 -4.83 -2.09
CA ASP A 86 15.79 -4.65 -0.78
C ASP A 86 15.24 -3.22 -0.57
N GLU A 87 15.81 -2.21 -1.24
CA GLU A 87 15.37 -0.82 -1.16
C GLU A 87 14.11 -0.49 -1.98
N ILE A 88 13.76 -1.34 -2.97
CA ILE A 88 12.65 -1.10 -3.92
C ILE A 88 11.62 -2.23 -3.95
N LYS A 89 11.60 -3.10 -2.95
CA LYS A 89 10.58 -4.14 -2.82
C LYS A 89 9.23 -3.56 -2.41
N VAL A 90 8.16 -4.14 -2.94
CA VAL A 90 6.78 -3.91 -2.44
C VAL A 90 6.68 -4.36 -0.97
N GLY A 91 7.46 -5.37 -0.59
CA GLY A 91 7.64 -5.84 0.76
C GLY A 91 7.01 -7.20 1.02
N ASP A 92 5.74 -7.36 0.72
CA ASP A 92 5.01 -8.62 0.89
C ASP A 92 3.79 -8.69 -0.03
N ASN A 93 3.28 -9.90 -0.24
CA ASN A 93 2.14 -10.14 -1.11
C ASN A 93 0.82 -9.61 -0.53
N ASP A 94 0.70 -9.43 0.79
CA ASP A 94 -0.49 -8.84 1.40
C ASP A 94 -0.59 -7.36 0.98
N THR A 95 0.53 -6.64 1.05
CA THR A 95 0.64 -5.25 0.56
C THR A 95 0.39 -5.18 -0.96
N LEU A 96 1.05 -6.04 -1.74
CA LEU A 96 0.85 -6.09 -3.20
C LEU A 96 -0.62 -6.31 -3.56
N ALA A 97 -1.28 -7.29 -2.93
CA ALA A 97 -2.69 -7.58 -3.16
C ALA A 97 -3.58 -6.36 -2.85
N SER A 98 -3.34 -5.67 -1.71
CA SER A 98 -4.11 -4.49 -1.35
C SER A 98 -3.92 -3.31 -2.32
N LEU A 99 -2.74 -3.18 -2.95
CA LEU A 99 -2.47 -2.18 -3.99
C LEU A 99 -3.21 -2.47 -5.31
N ILE A 100 -3.53 -3.73 -5.59
CA ILE A 100 -4.28 -4.14 -6.78
C ILE A 100 -5.79 -3.89 -6.64
N VAL A 101 -6.34 -3.97 -5.43
CA VAL A 101 -7.80 -3.80 -5.17
C VAL A 101 -8.41 -2.62 -5.93
N PRO A 102 -7.88 -1.37 -5.84
CA PRO A 102 -8.48 -0.24 -6.55
C PRO A 102 -8.21 -0.21 -8.06
N LEU A 103 -7.31 -1.02 -8.58
CA LEU A 103 -7.06 -1.13 -10.02
C LEU A 103 -8.11 -1.99 -10.71
N VAL A 104 -8.66 -2.96 -10.00
CA VAL A 104 -9.68 -3.89 -10.50
C VAL A 104 -11.07 -3.58 -9.90
N GLU A 105 -11.16 -2.51 -9.10
CA GLU A 105 -12.40 -2.12 -8.40
C GLU A 105 -12.99 -3.28 -7.59
N ALA A 106 -12.11 -4.09 -6.97
CA ALA A 106 -12.53 -5.26 -6.21
C ALA A 106 -13.32 -4.85 -4.97
N GLN A 107 -14.43 -5.51 -4.71
CA GLN A 107 -15.27 -5.31 -3.53
C GLN A 107 -14.75 -6.10 -2.33
N LEU A 108 -13.99 -7.17 -2.57
CA LEU A 108 -13.47 -8.06 -1.55
C LEU A 108 -12.04 -8.49 -1.90
N LEU A 109 -11.15 -8.42 -0.91
CA LEU A 109 -9.83 -9.06 -0.91
C LEU A 109 -9.86 -10.25 0.04
N ILE A 110 -9.53 -11.46 -0.44
CA ILE A 110 -9.36 -12.64 0.40
C ILE A 110 -7.87 -12.94 0.53
N LEU A 111 -7.33 -12.83 1.74
CA LEU A 111 -5.98 -13.26 2.07
C LEU A 111 -6.01 -14.72 2.52
N VAL A 112 -5.48 -15.60 1.68
CA VAL A 112 -5.32 -17.02 1.98
C VAL A 112 -3.96 -17.21 2.66
N SER A 113 -3.97 -17.55 3.95
CA SER A 113 -2.81 -17.63 4.82
C SER A 113 -2.65 -19.02 5.45
N ASP A 114 -1.65 -19.18 6.29
CA ASP A 114 -1.41 -20.38 7.12
C ASP A 114 -2.10 -20.33 8.50
N ILE A 115 -2.85 -19.24 8.76
CA ILE A 115 -3.60 -19.02 10.01
C ILE A 115 -5.08 -18.86 9.73
N ASP A 116 -5.94 -19.18 10.74
CA ASP A 116 -7.38 -19.11 10.59
C ASP A 116 -7.95 -17.69 10.49
N GLY A 117 -7.20 -16.69 10.97
CA GLY A 117 -7.61 -15.29 11.01
C GLY A 117 -6.87 -14.51 12.09
N LEU A 118 -7.44 -13.39 12.52
CA LEU A 118 -6.96 -12.57 13.62
C LEU A 118 -7.43 -13.15 14.96
N TYR A 119 -6.51 -13.33 15.90
CA TYR A 119 -6.80 -13.75 17.28
C TYR A 119 -6.55 -12.61 18.26
N THR A 120 -7.16 -12.69 19.44
CA THR A 120 -6.92 -11.73 20.55
C THR A 120 -5.51 -11.81 21.14
N GLY A 121 -4.73 -12.78 20.73
CA GLY A 121 -3.35 -13.05 21.11
C GLY A 121 -2.75 -14.09 20.18
N ASN A 122 -1.50 -14.48 20.41
CA ASN A 122 -0.85 -15.51 19.59
C ASN A 122 -1.35 -16.91 19.99
N PRO A 123 -2.13 -17.63 19.15
CA PRO A 123 -2.73 -18.92 19.51
C PRO A 123 -1.71 -20.04 19.76
N HIS A 124 -0.43 -19.85 19.35
CA HIS A 124 0.64 -20.83 19.63
C HIS A 124 1.23 -20.66 21.03
N THR A 125 1.10 -19.52 21.65
CA THR A 125 1.68 -19.19 22.97
C THR A 125 0.64 -18.86 24.03
N ASP A 126 -0.55 -18.46 23.62
CA ASP A 126 -1.68 -18.08 24.47
C ASP A 126 -2.86 -19.03 24.21
N PRO A 127 -3.14 -19.98 25.14
CA PRO A 127 -4.26 -20.91 24.99
C PRO A 127 -5.64 -20.26 25.12
N ASP A 128 -5.70 -19.04 25.67
CA ASP A 128 -6.93 -18.26 25.82
C ASP A 128 -7.20 -17.33 24.61
N ALA A 129 -6.32 -17.35 23.60
CA ALA A 129 -6.50 -16.59 22.37
C ALA A 129 -7.76 -17.03 21.62
N VAL A 130 -8.66 -16.09 21.34
CA VAL A 130 -9.94 -16.32 20.66
C VAL A 130 -9.89 -15.73 19.25
N LEU A 131 -10.38 -16.48 18.26
CA LEU A 131 -10.53 -16.01 16.89
C LEU A 131 -11.57 -14.89 16.81
N ILE A 132 -11.21 -13.80 16.18
CA ILE A 132 -12.09 -12.65 15.93
C ILE A 132 -12.71 -12.82 14.55
N HIS A 133 -14.02 -13.01 14.47
CA HIS A 133 -14.70 -13.24 13.19
C HIS A 133 -14.96 -11.95 12.42
N TYR A 134 -15.24 -10.83 13.13
CA TYR A 134 -15.60 -9.56 12.50
C TYR A 134 -14.85 -8.40 13.13
N VAL A 135 -14.32 -7.52 12.30
CA VAL A 135 -13.67 -6.27 12.66
C VAL A 135 -14.34 -5.15 11.87
N ASP A 136 -15.16 -4.34 12.55
CA ASP A 136 -15.83 -3.20 11.93
C ASP A 136 -14.93 -1.96 11.87
N LYS A 137 -14.01 -1.82 12.83
CA LYS A 137 -13.03 -0.74 12.88
C LYS A 137 -11.67 -1.28 13.33
N ILE A 138 -10.63 -0.93 12.59
CA ILE A 138 -9.25 -1.26 12.96
C ILE A 138 -8.73 -0.12 13.84
N ASP A 139 -8.92 -0.27 15.15
CA ASP A 139 -8.43 0.64 16.18
C ASP A 139 -7.13 0.14 16.84
N ASP A 140 -6.63 0.88 17.84
CA ASP A 140 -5.39 0.54 18.55
C ASP A 140 -5.48 -0.83 19.23
N THR A 141 -6.68 -1.25 19.67
CA THR A 141 -6.90 -2.57 20.27
C THR A 141 -6.67 -3.66 19.24
N ILE A 142 -7.30 -3.54 18.06
CA ILE A 142 -7.11 -4.49 16.94
C ILE A 142 -5.65 -4.51 16.49
N LEU A 143 -5.00 -3.34 16.40
CA LEU A 143 -3.58 -3.25 16.03
C LEU A 143 -2.67 -3.91 17.06
N SER A 144 -2.99 -3.84 18.35
CA SER A 144 -2.22 -4.47 19.42
C SER A 144 -2.19 -6.00 19.31
N TYR A 145 -3.21 -6.63 18.73
CA TYR A 145 -3.26 -8.09 18.52
C TYR A 145 -2.27 -8.61 17.46
N ALA A 146 -1.64 -7.72 16.69
CA ALA A 146 -0.54 -8.09 15.79
C ALA A 146 0.76 -8.45 16.54
N GLY A 147 0.84 -8.22 17.86
CA GLY A 147 2.02 -8.44 18.70
C GLY A 147 3.12 -7.40 18.46
N ASP A 148 4.29 -7.58 19.08
CA ASP A 148 5.44 -6.66 19.05
C ASP A 148 6.05 -6.41 17.65
N ALA A 149 5.55 -7.06 16.59
CA ALA A 149 5.97 -6.86 15.19
C ALA A 149 5.56 -5.48 14.61
N VAL A 150 4.87 -4.63 15.37
CA VAL A 150 4.57 -3.23 15.00
C VAL A 150 5.85 -2.38 14.90
N SER A 151 6.97 -2.83 15.45
CA SER A 151 8.29 -2.19 15.34
C SER A 151 9.05 -2.57 14.06
N GLY A 152 8.43 -2.42 12.89
CA GLY A 152 9.11 -2.04 11.65
C GLY A 152 10.05 -3.04 10.93
N LEU A 153 10.25 -4.30 11.36
CA LEU A 153 11.28 -5.18 10.80
C LEU A 153 10.84 -6.63 10.45
N GLY A 154 9.54 -6.95 10.55
CA GLY A 154 9.02 -8.28 10.17
C GLY A 154 8.51 -8.29 8.72
N THR A 155 9.16 -9.05 7.84
CA THR A 155 8.66 -9.37 6.50
C THR A 155 7.59 -10.44 6.62
N GLY A 156 6.32 -10.06 6.56
CA GLY A 156 5.16 -10.96 6.67
C GLY A 156 4.68 -11.15 8.12
N GLY A 157 3.42 -11.46 8.30
CA GLY A 157 2.80 -11.69 9.60
C GLY A 157 1.49 -10.94 9.75
N MET A 158 0.92 -10.94 10.97
CA MET A 158 -0.37 -10.27 11.23
C MET A 158 -0.31 -8.77 10.98
N ALA A 159 0.81 -8.12 11.28
CA ALA A 159 0.98 -6.67 11.07
C ALA A 159 0.83 -6.26 9.59
N THR A 160 1.38 -7.04 8.64
CA THR A 160 1.20 -6.77 7.20
C THR A 160 -0.24 -6.98 6.76
N LYS A 161 -0.93 -7.98 7.31
CA LYS A 161 -2.35 -8.25 7.05
C LYS A 161 -3.25 -7.15 7.58
N LEU A 162 -3.00 -6.63 8.79
CA LEU A 162 -3.75 -5.50 9.33
C LEU A 162 -3.52 -4.22 8.53
N LYS A 163 -2.29 -3.97 8.07
CA LYS A 163 -1.99 -2.87 7.16
C LYS A 163 -2.75 -3.02 5.83
N ALA A 164 -2.77 -4.22 5.26
CA ALA A 164 -3.55 -4.50 4.04
C ALA A 164 -5.05 -4.26 4.28
N ALA A 165 -5.59 -4.68 5.45
CA ALA A 165 -6.97 -4.42 5.82
C ALA A 165 -7.28 -2.92 5.92
N GLN A 166 -6.41 -2.13 6.54
CA GLN A 166 -6.57 -0.66 6.60
C GLN A 166 -6.61 -0.05 5.20
N MET A 167 -5.71 -0.48 4.30
CA MET A 167 -5.65 0.00 2.92
C MET A 167 -6.94 -0.32 2.15
N VAL A 168 -7.44 -1.55 2.27
CA VAL A 168 -8.65 -2.02 1.59
C VAL A 168 -9.90 -1.34 2.15
N ASN A 169 -10.02 -1.26 3.48
CA ASN A 169 -11.18 -0.64 4.13
C ASN A 169 -11.28 0.87 3.86
N ALA A 170 -10.14 1.57 3.69
CA ALA A 170 -10.11 2.98 3.30
C ALA A 170 -10.75 3.23 1.92
N LEU A 171 -10.86 2.20 1.07
CA LEU A 171 -11.57 2.24 -0.21
C LEU A 171 -13.06 1.91 -0.10
N GLY A 172 -13.53 1.51 1.08
CA GLY A 172 -14.87 0.95 1.26
C GLY A 172 -15.00 -0.51 0.82
N SER A 173 -13.90 -1.17 0.45
CA SER A 173 -13.86 -2.59 0.12
C SER A 173 -13.67 -3.44 1.38
N HIS A 174 -14.12 -4.69 1.32
CA HIS A 174 -13.97 -5.65 2.41
C HIS A 174 -12.68 -6.45 2.27
N MET A 175 -12.17 -6.96 3.39
CA MET A 175 -11.09 -7.94 3.39
C MET A 175 -11.44 -9.11 4.30
N CYS A 176 -11.01 -10.32 3.91
CA CYS A 176 -11.14 -11.53 4.73
C CYS A 176 -9.79 -12.25 4.81
N ILE A 177 -9.44 -12.77 6.00
CA ILE A 177 -8.30 -13.67 6.20
C ILE A 177 -8.83 -15.07 6.45
N VAL A 178 -8.35 -16.07 5.69
CA VAL A 178 -8.73 -17.47 5.82
C VAL A 178 -7.52 -18.38 5.76
N ASN A 179 -7.66 -19.59 6.33
CA ASN A 179 -6.62 -20.60 6.34
C ASN A 179 -6.66 -21.44 5.05
N GLY A 180 -5.63 -21.30 4.20
CA GLY A 180 -5.51 -22.03 2.95
C GLY A 180 -5.22 -23.52 3.08
N GLN A 181 -4.94 -24.02 4.29
CA GLN A 181 -4.78 -25.47 4.55
C GLN A 181 -6.11 -26.19 4.76
N LYS A 182 -7.21 -25.44 4.94
CA LYS A 182 -8.56 -25.99 5.04
C LYS A 182 -9.17 -26.22 3.66
N GLU A 183 -9.97 -27.27 3.52
CA GLU A 183 -10.71 -27.49 2.28
C GLU A 183 -11.68 -26.34 2.01
N ASN A 184 -11.82 -25.98 0.75
CA ASN A 184 -12.75 -24.93 0.29
C ASN A 184 -12.59 -23.57 0.98
N SER A 185 -11.41 -23.24 1.47
CA SER A 185 -11.16 -22.02 2.28
C SER A 185 -11.68 -20.72 1.63
N ILE A 186 -11.55 -20.58 0.29
CA ILE A 186 -12.06 -19.41 -0.43
C ILE A 186 -13.60 -19.39 -0.48
N LEU A 187 -14.24 -20.55 -0.65
CA LEU A 187 -15.71 -20.65 -0.64
C LEU A 187 -16.24 -20.42 0.77
N ASN A 188 -15.60 -21.04 1.77
CA ASN A 188 -15.94 -20.87 3.17
C ASN A 188 -15.76 -19.41 3.65
N ALA A 189 -14.82 -18.67 3.07
CA ALA A 189 -14.72 -17.22 3.31
C ALA A 189 -16.04 -16.52 2.99
N LEU A 190 -16.71 -16.88 1.90
CA LEU A 190 -18.00 -16.29 1.52
C LEU A 190 -19.15 -16.71 2.48
N ASP A 191 -18.96 -17.81 3.23
CA ASP A 191 -19.85 -18.27 4.28
C ASP A 191 -19.44 -17.76 5.70
N ASN A 192 -18.65 -16.68 5.75
CA ASN A 192 -18.18 -16.00 6.95
C ASN A 192 -17.17 -16.79 7.81
N GLU A 193 -16.42 -17.72 7.26
CA GLU A 193 -15.25 -18.26 7.93
C GLU A 193 -14.10 -17.26 7.96
N GLY A 194 -13.17 -17.43 8.91
CA GLY A 194 -12.00 -16.56 9.06
C GLY A 194 -12.28 -15.27 9.82
N THR A 195 -11.50 -14.25 9.51
CA THR A 195 -11.69 -12.88 10.04
C THR A 195 -12.07 -11.93 8.92
N TRP A 196 -13.23 -11.30 9.05
CA TRP A 196 -13.73 -10.29 8.14
C TRP A 196 -13.44 -8.89 8.65
N PHE A 197 -12.86 -8.05 7.80
CA PHE A 197 -12.65 -6.63 8.01
C PHE A 197 -13.63 -5.87 7.12
N ASN A 198 -14.61 -5.23 7.74
CA ASN A 198 -15.67 -4.55 7.01
C ASN A 198 -15.18 -3.20 6.50
N GLY A 199 -15.37 -2.96 5.20
CA GLY A 199 -15.16 -1.65 4.61
C GLY A 199 -16.12 -0.65 5.22
N ALA A 200 -15.59 0.48 5.73
CA ALA A 200 -16.41 1.50 6.36
C ALA A 200 -17.38 2.11 5.34
N SER A 201 -18.68 1.94 5.57
CA SER A 201 -19.72 2.64 4.82
C SER A 201 -19.58 4.14 5.07
N GLY A 202 -19.09 4.88 4.07
CA GLY A 202 -18.98 6.34 4.11
C GLY A 202 -17.59 6.94 3.94
N THR A 203 -16.52 6.16 3.94
CA THR A 203 -15.15 6.62 3.66
C THR A 203 -14.66 6.14 2.30
N ASN A 204 -15.34 6.53 1.23
CA ASN A 204 -14.83 6.29 -0.13
C ASN A 204 -13.65 7.22 -0.40
N MET A 205 -12.46 6.79 0.02
CA MET A 205 -11.23 7.43 -0.44
C MET A 205 -11.14 7.20 -1.95
N ASN A 206 -11.15 8.28 -2.73
CA ASN A 206 -11.01 8.13 -4.18
C ASN A 206 -9.64 7.53 -4.54
N ALA A 207 -9.55 6.89 -5.71
CA ALA A 207 -8.33 6.18 -6.15
C ALA A 207 -7.06 7.06 -6.08
N ARG A 208 -7.17 8.39 -6.30
CA ARG A 208 -6.06 9.33 -6.21
C ARG A 208 -5.57 9.50 -4.76
N ARG A 209 -6.47 9.67 -3.80
CA ARG A 209 -6.12 9.79 -2.38
C ARG A 209 -5.52 8.49 -1.86
N HIS A 210 -6.07 7.35 -2.26
CA HIS A 210 -5.53 6.04 -1.92
C HIS A 210 -4.10 5.87 -2.46
N TRP A 211 -3.85 6.29 -3.72
CA TRP A 211 -2.52 6.27 -4.32
C TRP A 211 -1.53 7.12 -3.51
N ILE A 212 -1.90 8.34 -3.13
CA ILE A 212 -1.05 9.22 -2.30
C ILE A 212 -0.75 8.59 -0.93
N ALA A 213 -1.77 8.03 -0.26
CA ALA A 213 -1.64 7.50 1.09
C ALA A 213 -0.75 6.26 1.16
N TYR A 214 -0.95 5.31 0.25
CA TYR A 214 -0.47 3.94 0.41
C TYR A 214 0.49 3.44 -0.66
N ARG A 215 0.45 4.00 -1.88
CA ARG A 215 1.21 3.47 -3.01
C ARG A 215 2.56 4.12 -3.22
N THR A 216 2.74 5.37 -2.80
CA THR A 216 3.96 6.13 -3.07
C THR A 216 4.85 6.23 -1.84
N LYS A 217 6.15 5.92 -2.00
CA LYS A 217 7.16 6.29 -1.01
C LYS A 217 7.41 7.79 -1.09
N PRO A 218 7.32 8.54 0.03
CA PRO A 218 7.64 9.96 0.05
C PRO A 218 9.08 10.18 -0.39
N ARG A 219 9.30 11.16 -1.26
CA ARG A 219 10.63 11.56 -1.74
C ARG A 219 11.31 12.59 -0.85
N GLY A 220 10.57 13.12 0.11
CA GLY A 220 11.04 14.10 1.09
C GLY A 220 9.98 14.44 2.12
N THR A 221 10.28 15.41 2.96
CA THR A 221 9.42 15.83 4.06
C THR A 221 9.25 17.37 4.02
N ILE A 222 8.02 17.84 4.29
CA ILE A 222 7.72 19.23 4.57
C ILE A 222 7.30 19.34 6.02
N ILE A 223 7.99 20.18 6.81
CA ILE A 223 7.67 20.42 8.21
C ILE A 223 6.82 21.70 8.29
N VAL A 224 5.68 21.62 8.98
CA VAL A 224 4.71 22.71 9.08
C VAL A 224 4.56 23.19 10.53
N ASP A 225 4.14 24.46 10.71
CA ASP A 225 3.85 25.03 12.01
C ASP A 225 2.52 24.52 12.61
N ALA A 226 2.30 24.79 13.89
CA ALA A 226 1.12 24.34 14.61
C ALA A 226 -0.20 24.89 14.04
N GLY A 227 -0.19 26.11 13.48
CA GLY A 227 -1.37 26.72 12.85
C GLY A 227 -1.74 26.00 11.55
N CYS A 228 -0.74 25.72 10.72
CA CYS A 228 -0.90 24.96 9.48
C CYS A 228 -1.33 23.53 9.75
N ARG A 229 -0.67 22.84 10.74
CA ARG A 229 -1.11 21.50 11.19
C ARG A 229 -2.60 21.47 11.51
N LYS A 230 -3.05 22.41 12.37
CA LYS A 230 -4.46 22.50 12.75
C LYS A 230 -5.39 22.76 11.57
N ALA A 231 -4.99 23.60 10.64
CA ALA A 231 -5.78 23.90 9.45
C ALA A 231 -5.89 22.68 8.51
N ILE A 232 -4.81 21.93 8.32
CA ILE A 232 -4.79 20.70 7.50
C ILE A 232 -5.65 19.60 8.15
N VAL A 233 -5.43 19.30 9.44
CA VAL A 233 -6.09 18.18 10.13
C VAL A 233 -7.58 18.48 10.37
N ASP A 234 -7.94 19.69 10.82
CA ASP A 234 -9.31 20.02 11.21
C ASP A 234 -10.19 20.44 10.03
N LYS A 235 -9.61 21.13 9.04
CA LYS A 235 -10.38 21.78 7.95
C LYS A 235 -10.07 21.23 6.56
N HIS A 236 -9.10 20.32 6.44
CA HIS A 236 -8.68 19.73 5.15
C HIS A 236 -8.36 20.77 4.06
N VAL A 237 -7.67 21.84 4.44
CA VAL A 237 -7.27 22.91 3.52
C VAL A 237 -5.94 22.60 2.82
N SER A 238 -5.66 23.32 1.72
CA SER A 238 -4.38 23.25 1.00
C SER A 238 -3.20 23.74 1.87
N LEU A 239 -2.02 23.18 1.63
CA LEU A 239 -0.77 23.61 2.24
C LEU A 239 -0.23 24.83 1.50
N LEU A 240 -0.22 25.99 2.16
CA LEU A 240 0.34 27.24 1.64
C LEU A 240 1.79 27.41 2.10
N PRO A 241 2.62 28.20 1.37
CA PRO A 241 4.01 28.45 1.73
C PRO A 241 4.19 29.07 3.12
N THR A 242 3.24 29.91 3.56
CA THR A 242 3.28 30.58 4.88
C THR A 242 3.34 29.65 6.06
N GLY A 243 2.73 28.45 5.95
CA GLY A 243 2.70 27.45 7.02
C GLY A 243 3.92 26.54 7.06
N ILE A 244 4.87 26.68 6.11
CA ILE A 244 6.03 25.81 5.99
C ILE A 244 7.18 26.33 6.84
N LYS A 245 7.72 25.49 7.71
CA LYS A 245 8.90 25.75 8.55
C LYS A 245 10.18 25.26 7.92
N ASP A 246 10.17 24.02 7.40
CA ASP A 246 11.34 23.45 6.78
C ASP A 246 11.01 22.40 5.71
N VAL A 247 12.03 22.04 4.89
CA VAL A 247 11.95 21.10 3.78
C VAL A 247 13.17 20.20 3.77
N GLU A 248 12.95 18.89 3.92
CA GLU A 248 13.98 17.87 3.92
C GLU A 248 13.91 17.01 2.65
N GLY A 249 15.07 16.57 2.18
CA GLY A 249 15.18 15.74 0.98
C GLY A 249 15.23 16.52 -0.33
N ARG A 250 15.32 15.79 -1.43
CA ARG A 250 15.28 16.31 -2.81
C ARG A 250 14.13 15.66 -3.56
N PHE A 251 13.22 16.49 -4.05
CA PHE A 251 12.07 16.05 -4.82
C PHE A 251 11.68 17.10 -5.86
N LEU A 252 11.00 16.63 -6.90
CA LEU A 252 10.51 17.44 -8.02
C LEU A 252 9.01 17.70 -7.88
N GLU A 253 8.51 18.65 -8.67
CA GLU A 253 7.08 18.87 -8.85
C GLU A 253 6.36 17.55 -9.24
N GLY A 254 5.18 17.34 -8.71
CA GLY A 254 4.37 16.12 -8.94
C GLY A 254 4.75 14.92 -8.10
N GLN A 255 5.82 14.98 -7.29
CA GLN A 255 6.20 13.90 -6.38
C GLN A 255 5.47 13.96 -5.05
N VAL A 256 5.38 12.82 -4.37
CA VAL A 256 4.74 12.72 -3.05
C VAL A 256 5.76 12.98 -1.94
N VAL A 257 5.32 13.75 -0.93
CA VAL A 257 6.09 14.06 0.27
C VAL A 257 5.28 13.75 1.53
N ASP A 258 5.99 13.47 2.63
CA ASP A 258 5.39 13.51 3.96
C ASP A 258 5.24 14.96 4.44
N ILE A 259 4.11 15.26 5.05
CA ILE A 259 3.87 16.52 5.76
C ILE A 259 3.88 16.20 7.24
N LYS A 260 4.80 16.82 7.99
CA LYS A 260 5.03 16.57 9.40
C LYS A 260 4.84 17.81 10.26
N ASP A 261 4.44 17.62 11.50
CA ASP A 261 4.46 18.68 12.51
C ASP A 261 5.87 18.96 13.04
N GLU A 262 6.01 19.95 13.92
CA GLU A 262 7.31 20.32 14.56
C GLU A 262 7.86 19.21 15.48
N ALA A 263 7.01 18.26 15.92
CA ALA A 263 7.42 17.08 16.68
C ALA A 263 7.81 15.89 15.78
N LEU A 264 7.85 16.11 14.45
CA LEU A 264 8.16 15.12 13.40
C LEU A 264 7.12 13.99 13.24
N ASN A 265 5.93 14.16 13.77
CA ASN A 265 4.82 13.24 13.49
C ASN A 265 4.29 13.49 12.09
N THR A 266 4.10 12.42 11.32
CA THR A 266 3.50 12.52 9.98
C THR A 266 1.99 12.76 10.12
N ILE A 267 1.54 13.96 9.71
CA ILE A 267 0.12 14.36 9.77
C ILE A 267 -0.62 14.14 8.45
N ALA A 268 0.10 14.21 7.34
CA ALA A 268 -0.46 14.04 6.01
C ALA A 268 0.60 13.59 5.00
N LYS A 269 0.14 13.13 3.82
CA LYS A 269 0.94 12.98 2.60
C LYS A 269 0.32 13.78 1.48
N GLY A 270 1.14 14.32 0.57
CA GLY A 270 0.61 15.08 -0.56
C GLY A 270 1.54 15.17 -1.76
N VAL A 271 0.94 15.44 -2.92
CA VAL A 271 1.67 15.71 -4.17
C VAL A 271 2.01 17.19 -4.20
N VAL A 272 3.29 17.50 -4.35
CA VAL A 272 3.76 18.89 -4.39
C VAL A 272 3.61 19.54 -5.76
N ASN A 273 3.30 20.84 -5.76
CA ASN A 273 3.21 21.67 -6.96
C ASN A 273 4.53 22.37 -7.32
N TYR A 274 5.53 22.29 -6.44
CA TYR A 274 6.84 22.94 -6.62
C TYR A 274 7.95 21.96 -6.21
N ALA A 275 9.13 22.09 -6.81
CA ALA A 275 10.29 21.30 -6.41
C ALA A 275 10.84 21.72 -5.03
N SER A 276 11.58 20.82 -4.37
CA SER A 276 12.13 21.06 -3.03
C SER A 276 12.92 22.34 -2.91
N ASP A 277 13.70 22.68 -3.96
CA ASP A 277 14.55 23.88 -3.95
C ASP A 277 13.72 25.16 -4.07
N GLU A 278 12.63 25.14 -4.83
CA GLU A 278 11.68 26.24 -4.95
C GLU A 278 10.90 26.45 -3.64
N ILE A 279 10.44 25.34 -3.01
CA ILE A 279 9.72 25.43 -1.74
C ILE A 279 10.61 26.02 -0.64
N ARG A 280 11.93 25.73 -0.65
CA ARG A 280 12.87 26.35 0.29
C ARG A 280 12.98 27.85 0.13
N LEU A 281 12.78 28.38 -1.08
CA LEU A 281 12.78 29.81 -1.33
C LEU A 281 11.49 30.51 -0.89
N ILE A 282 10.34 29.87 -1.13
CA ILE A 282 9.02 30.47 -0.84
C ILE A 282 8.49 30.15 0.56
N LYS A 283 9.11 29.23 1.33
CA LYS A 283 8.65 28.88 2.68
C LYS A 283 8.55 30.12 3.60
N GLY A 284 7.44 30.25 4.31
CA GLY A 284 7.17 31.37 5.19
C GLY A 284 6.65 32.64 4.50
N HIS A 285 6.63 32.67 3.17
CA HIS A 285 6.12 33.82 2.38
C HIS A 285 4.63 33.68 2.08
N GLN A 286 3.98 34.78 1.71
CA GLN A 286 2.60 34.76 1.21
C GLN A 286 2.56 34.23 -0.22
N SER A 287 1.44 33.57 -0.60
CA SER A 287 1.28 33.06 -1.97
C SER A 287 1.40 34.18 -3.03
N SER A 288 1.01 35.41 -2.70
CA SER A 288 1.16 36.57 -3.58
C SER A 288 2.60 36.96 -3.88
N GLU A 289 3.57 36.51 -3.09
CA GLU A 289 5.01 36.80 -3.24
C GLU A 289 5.74 35.76 -4.11
N ILE A 290 5.06 34.65 -4.47
CA ILE A 290 5.67 33.54 -5.22
C ILE A 290 6.24 33.99 -6.55
N ASP A 291 5.51 34.88 -7.30
CA ASP A 291 5.94 35.38 -8.61
C ASP A 291 7.21 36.25 -8.50
N ASP A 292 7.29 37.07 -7.47
CA ASP A 292 8.47 37.91 -7.22
C ASP A 292 9.71 37.08 -6.86
N ILE A 293 9.51 35.91 -6.19
CA ILE A 293 10.59 35.02 -5.71
C ILE A 293 11.03 34.02 -6.78
N LEU A 294 10.09 33.36 -7.44
CA LEU A 294 10.37 32.28 -8.40
C LEU A 294 10.34 32.72 -9.86
N HIS A 295 9.89 33.95 -10.15
CA HIS A 295 9.62 34.47 -11.49
C HIS A 295 8.64 33.58 -12.29
N ARG A 296 7.78 32.85 -11.55
CA ARG A 296 6.64 32.10 -12.04
C ARG A 296 5.61 31.88 -10.92
N HIS A 297 4.34 31.84 -11.27
CA HIS A 297 3.24 31.59 -10.33
C HIS A 297 2.22 30.66 -10.96
N ASP A 298 2.47 29.37 -10.86
CA ASP A 298 1.58 28.34 -11.44
C ASP A 298 0.48 27.96 -10.45
N TYR A 299 0.76 28.00 -9.13
CA TYR A 299 -0.14 27.59 -8.06
C TYR A 299 0.04 28.47 -6.82
N ASP A 300 -1.05 28.79 -6.12
CA ASP A 300 -1.02 29.49 -4.82
C ASP A 300 -0.56 28.59 -3.66
N GLU A 301 -0.78 27.30 -3.80
CA GLU A 301 -0.49 26.28 -2.77
C GLU A 301 0.68 25.36 -3.16
N VAL A 302 1.44 24.96 -2.14
CA VAL A 302 2.50 23.96 -2.28
C VAL A 302 1.93 22.56 -2.45
N VAL A 303 0.82 22.25 -1.75
CA VAL A 303 0.05 21.03 -1.91
C VAL A 303 -1.44 21.37 -1.89
N HIS A 304 -2.15 21.07 -2.97
CA HIS A 304 -3.59 21.27 -3.04
C HIS A 304 -4.34 20.27 -2.15
N ALA A 305 -5.43 20.67 -1.49
CA ALA A 305 -6.23 19.83 -0.61
C ALA A 305 -6.72 18.52 -1.27
N ASN A 306 -7.06 18.56 -2.56
CA ASN A 306 -7.46 17.36 -3.32
C ASN A 306 -6.30 16.40 -3.63
N ASN A 307 -5.06 16.87 -3.49
CA ASN A 307 -3.82 16.13 -3.70
C ASN A 307 -3.13 15.78 -2.38
N MET A 308 -3.85 15.86 -1.28
CA MET A 308 -3.37 15.60 0.07
C MET A 308 -4.28 14.61 0.78
N VAL A 309 -3.67 13.73 1.60
CA VAL A 309 -4.36 12.78 2.47
C VAL A 309 -3.89 13.02 3.89
N VAL A 310 -4.80 13.34 4.78
CA VAL A 310 -4.56 13.45 6.22
C VAL A 310 -4.52 12.03 6.79
N LEU A 311 -3.46 11.73 7.56
CA LEU A 311 -3.20 10.41 8.15
C LEU A 311 -3.44 10.40 9.66
N GLU A 312 -3.50 11.57 10.28
CA GLU A 312 -3.80 11.74 11.71
C GLU A 312 -5.32 11.76 11.88
N GLU A 313 -5.88 10.78 12.60
CA GLU A 313 -7.28 10.81 13.04
C GLU A 313 -7.44 11.76 14.24
N ARG A 314 -8.61 12.41 14.32
CA ARG A 314 -8.99 13.31 15.43
C ARG A 314 -9.12 12.55 16.75
#